data_ffc91e285d74ef3e5c41eaeb2ef3e5bb
#
_entry.id   ffc91e285d74ef3e5c41eaeb2ef3e5bb
#
_cell.length_a   1.000
_cell.length_b   1.000
_cell.length_c   1.000
_cell.angle_alpha   90.00
_cell.angle_beta   90.00
_cell.angle_gamma   90.00
#
_symmetry.space_group_name_H-M   'P 1'
#
loop_
_entity.id
_entity.type
_entity.pdbx_description
1 polymer ?
#
loop_
_entity_poly.entity_id
_entity_poly.type
_entity_poly.pdbx_seq_one_letter_code
_entity_poly.pdbx_strand_id
1 'polypeptide(L)'
;MSAITLDNVSKRYGDVHALRPLSVEFPAGKLSTIFGKSGSGKTTLLSVIAGLLKPTTGAIWYQDKDIAALTKDECAALRRTDIGVVFQDHNIINELTVLENVRLPLEANGMSRTTAITASEQALAKVGIGHLGRRFPAEISGGERQRVGIARAIAGTRTVLLADEPSGALDSENSTKLFELLHQLTQEGSTVLCVTHDPLAIKYSDQVFSMDAGILSPISHHDISQTYDFLR
;
A
#
# COMPACT_ATOMS: atom_id res chain seq x y z
N MET A 1 -1.23 16.27 -11.62
CA MET A 1 -1.84 16.58 -10.31
C MET A 1 -1.31 15.57 -9.31
N SER A 2 -0.99 16.01 -8.10
CA SER A 2 -0.55 15.12 -7.02
C SER A 2 -1.77 14.44 -6.38
N ALA A 3 -1.68 13.14 -6.12
CA ALA A 3 -2.73 12.42 -5.38
C ALA A 3 -2.53 12.60 -3.87
N ILE A 4 -1.26 12.58 -3.43
CA ILE A 4 -0.87 12.76 -2.03
C ILE A 4 0.30 13.74 -1.99
N THR A 5 0.21 14.73 -1.10
CA THR A 5 1.29 15.69 -0.83
C THR A 5 1.59 15.71 0.66
N LEU A 6 2.85 15.54 1.01
CA LEU A 6 3.35 15.73 2.36
C LEU A 6 4.05 17.09 2.44
N ASP A 7 3.71 17.87 3.46
CA ASP A 7 4.33 19.17 3.73
C ASP A 7 4.93 19.19 5.13
N ASN A 8 6.26 19.20 5.20
CA ASN A 8 7.06 19.23 6.43
C ASN A 8 6.64 18.18 7.47
N VAL A 9 6.29 16.98 7.00
CA VAL A 9 5.80 15.88 7.83
C VAL A 9 6.94 15.25 8.61
N SER A 10 6.75 15.11 9.92
CA SER A 10 7.67 14.35 10.77
C SER A 10 6.94 13.36 11.69
N LYS A 11 7.66 12.34 12.17
CA LYS A 11 7.16 11.43 13.22
C LYS A 11 8.26 11.10 14.21
N ARG A 12 7.99 11.36 15.49
CA ARG A 12 8.89 11.08 16.61
C ARG A 12 8.21 10.17 17.63
N TYR A 13 8.97 9.23 18.17
CA TYR A 13 8.61 8.37 19.28
C TYR A 13 9.66 8.57 20.40
N GLY A 14 9.28 9.30 21.46
CA GLY A 14 10.26 9.73 22.47
C GLY A 14 11.40 10.51 21.79
N ASP A 15 12.63 10.02 21.91
CA ASP A 15 13.82 10.65 21.31
C ASP A 15 14.16 10.13 19.92
N VAL A 16 13.43 9.12 19.42
CA VAL A 16 13.67 8.52 18.09
C VAL A 16 12.87 9.23 17.02
N HIS A 17 13.55 9.78 16.03
CA HIS A 17 12.93 10.31 14.81
C HIS A 17 12.70 9.18 13.81
N ALA A 18 11.47 8.63 13.76
CA ALA A 18 11.11 7.63 12.76
C ALA A 18 10.93 8.25 11.36
N LEU A 19 10.46 9.50 11.30
CA LEU A 19 10.48 10.35 10.10
C LEU A 19 11.08 11.70 10.49
N ARG A 20 12.13 12.11 9.81
CA ARG A 20 12.62 13.48 9.85
C ARG A 20 11.72 14.36 8.99
N PRO A 21 11.66 15.69 9.23
CA PRO A 21 10.82 16.58 8.43
C PRO A 21 11.06 16.35 6.93
N LEU A 22 10.01 15.97 6.21
CA LEU A 22 10.07 15.70 4.78
C LEU A 22 8.88 16.32 4.05
N SER A 23 9.13 16.77 2.82
CA SER A 23 8.11 17.24 1.88
C SER A 23 8.26 16.48 0.58
N VAL A 24 7.17 15.91 0.07
CA VAL A 24 7.17 15.12 -1.16
C VAL A 24 5.77 15.08 -1.78
N GLU A 25 5.73 14.99 -3.10
CA GLU A 25 4.49 14.80 -3.86
C GLU A 25 4.50 13.44 -4.55
N PHE A 26 3.40 12.70 -4.40
CA PHE A 26 3.13 11.46 -5.11
C PHE A 26 2.07 11.73 -6.17
N PRO A 27 2.41 11.65 -7.47
CA PRO A 27 1.51 12.02 -8.54
C PRO A 27 0.38 10.99 -8.72
N ALA A 28 -0.79 11.45 -9.14
CA ALA A 28 -1.95 10.61 -9.42
C ALA A 28 -1.67 9.63 -10.57
N GLY A 29 -2.17 8.41 -10.44
CA GLY A 29 -2.05 7.39 -11.48
C GLY A 29 -0.63 6.87 -11.69
N LYS A 30 0.25 6.95 -10.67
CA LYS A 30 1.64 6.55 -10.74
C LYS A 30 1.99 5.53 -9.66
N LEU A 31 2.97 4.67 -9.98
CA LEU A 31 3.62 3.79 -9.01
C LEU A 31 4.87 4.47 -8.46
N SER A 32 4.81 4.86 -7.19
CA SER A 32 5.96 5.38 -6.44
C SER A 32 6.50 4.29 -5.51
N THR A 33 7.77 3.93 -5.65
CA THR A 33 8.39 2.91 -4.82
C THR A 33 9.45 3.52 -3.91
N ILE A 34 9.43 3.12 -2.65
CA ILE A 34 10.34 3.61 -1.61
C ILE A 34 11.15 2.42 -1.09
N PHE A 35 12.45 2.47 -1.32
CA PHE A 35 13.40 1.47 -0.86
C PHE A 35 14.05 1.90 0.45
N GLY A 36 14.48 0.93 1.25
CA GLY A 36 15.25 1.20 2.47
C GLY A 36 15.35 -0.03 3.35
N LYS A 37 16.36 -0.03 4.23
CA LYS A 37 16.60 -1.10 5.19
C LYS A 37 15.45 -1.20 6.21
N SER A 38 15.36 -2.34 6.90
CA SER A 38 14.44 -2.46 8.04
C SER A 38 14.72 -1.36 9.06
N GLY A 39 13.68 -0.77 9.62
CA GLY A 39 13.80 0.34 10.59
C GLY A 39 14.09 1.71 9.98
N SER A 40 14.18 1.88 8.65
CA SER A 40 14.44 3.19 8.03
C SER A 40 13.26 4.17 8.10
N GLY A 41 12.03 3.71 8.45
CA GLY A 41 10.84 4.56 8.59
C GLY A 41 9.75 4.31 7.54
N LYS A 42 9.91 3.36 6.60
CA LYS A 42 8.99 3.08 5.49
C LYS A 42 7.56 2.79 5.97
N THR A 43 7.38 1.82 6.86
CA THR A 43 6.07 1.48 7.44
C THR A 43 5.46 2.66 8.19
N THR A 44 6.29 3.46 8.87
CA THR A 44 5.83 4.68 9.56
C THR A 44 5.31 5.71 8.54
N LEU A 45 6.00 5.89 7.42
CA LEU A 45 5.56 6.78 6.34
C LEU A 45 4.21 6.34 5.77
N LEU A 46 4.06 5.07 5.40
CA LEU A 46 2.76 4.57 4.92
C LEU A 46 1.67 4.71 5.99
N SER A 47 2.00 4.45 7.26
CA SER A 47 1.03 4.53 8.35
C SER A 47 0.53 5.96 8.60
N VAL A 48 1.37 6.98 8.45
CA VAL A 48 0.90 8.39 8.58
C VAL A 48 0.09 8.81 7.36
N ILE A 49 0.45 8.38 6.15
CA ILE A 49 -0.33 8.62 4.92
C ILE A 49 -1.70 7.92 5.01
N ALA A 50 -1.76 6.70 5.54
CA ALA A 50 -3.00 5.97 5.75
C ALA A 50 -3.90 6.55 6.87
N GLY A 51 -3.45 7.56 7.61
CA GLY A 51 -4.15 8.06 8.79
C GLY A 51 -4.26 7.01 9.91
N LEU A 52 -3.37 6.02 9.96
CA LEU A 52 -3.23 5.05 11.05
C LEU A 52 -2.42 5.63 12.20
N LEU A 53 -1.47 6.48 11.88
CA LEU A 53 -0.64 7.21 12.83
C LEU A 53 -0.76 8.72 12.56
N LYS A 54 -0.91 9.49 13.64
CA LYS A 54 -0.84 10.95 13.53
C LYS A 54 0.62 11.39 13.41
N PRO A 55 0.98 12.26 12.43
CA PRO A 55 2.32 12.85 12.38
C PRO A 55 2.60 13.68 13.64
N THR A 56 3.87 13.94 13.94
CA THR A 56 4.26 14.85 15.02
C THR A 56 4.16 16.30 14.56
N THR A 57 4.55 16.58 13.31
CA THR A 57 4.41 17.89 12.67
C THR A 57 4.03 17.72 11.19
N GLY A 58 3.60 18.82 10.57
CA GLY A 58 3.32 18.87 9.14
C GLY A 58 1.90 18.47 8.78
N ALA A 59 1.57 18.58 7.49
CA ALA A 59 0.27 18.28 6.90
C ALA A 59 0.40 17.20 5.82
N ILE A 60 -0.66 16.41 5.65
CA ILE A 60 -0.72 15.33 4.64
C ILE A 60 -1.99 15.55 3.84
N TRP A 61 -1.81 16.01 2.62
CA TRP A 61 -2.93 16.33 1.73
C TRP A 61 -3.27 15.14 0.83
N TYR A 62 -4.52 14.73 0.88
CA TYR A 62 -5.16 13.87 -0.09
C TYR A 62 -6.31 14.65 -0.72
N GLN A 63 -6.19 14.99 -2.00
CA GLN A 63 -7.07 15.96 -2.63
C GLN A 63 -7.09 17.28 -1.80
N ASP A 64 -8.27 17.72 -1.36
CA ASP A 64 -8.44 18.93 -0.56
C ASP A 64 -8.49 18.67 0.96
N LYS A 65 -8.18 17.45 1.42
CA LYS A 65 -8.27 17.03 2.83
C LYS A 65 -6.89 16.88 3.45
N ASP A 66 -6.66 17.57 4.57
CA ASP A 66 -5.49 17.29 5.42
C ASP A 66 -5.78 16.08 6.33
N ILE A 67 -5.20 14.94 5.99
CA ILE A 67 -5.34 13.69 6.76
C ILE A 67 -4.84 13.86 8.21
N ALA A 68 -3.83 14.70 8.43
CA ALA A 68 -3.28 14.94 9.77
C ALA A 68 -4.26 15.66 10.71
N ALA A 69 -5.20 16.41 10.15
CA ALA A 69 -6.26 17.12 10.89
C ALA A 69 -7.50 16.25 11.15
N LEU A 70 -7.69 15.14 10.43
CA LEU A 70 -8.85 14.27 10.55
C LEU A 70 -8.93 13.58 11.91
N THR A 71 -10.14 13.29 12.35
CA THR A 71 -10.43 12.40 13.48
C THR A 71 -10.14 10.94 13.10
N LYS A 72 -10.07 10.05 14.10
CA LYS A 72 -9.87 8.60 13.86
C LYS A 72 -10.97 8.00 13.00
N ASP A 73 -12.24 8.43 13.20
CA ASP A 73 -13.38 7.93 12.45
C ASP A 73 -13.36 8.40 10.99
N GLU A 74 -12.97 9.65 10.74
CA GLU A 74 -12.79 10.19 9.39
C GLU A 74 -11.63 9.51 8.67
N CYS A 75 -10.50 9.26 9.33
CA CYS A 75 -9.41 8.46 8.78
C CYS A 75 -9.87 7.01 8.47
N ALA A 76 -10.69 6.41 9.34
CA ALA A 76 -11.25 5.08 9.08
C ALA A 76 -12.21 5.09 7.89
N ALA A 77 -13.02 6.13 7.74
CA ALA A 77 -13.88 6.32 6.56
C ALA A 77 -13.03 6.44 5.28
N LEU A 78 -11.98 7.27 5.29
CA LEU A 78 -11.07 7.46 4.17
C LEU A 78 -10.43 6.12 3.73
N ARG A 79 -10.00 5.26 4.67
CA ARG A 79 -9.49 3.92 4.34
C ARG A 79 -10.55 2.96 3.81
N ARG A 80 -11.81 3.15 4.15
CA ARG A 80 -12.89 2.34 3.57
C ARG A 80 -13.23 2.72 2.14
N THR A 81 -13.14 4.01 1.80
CA THR A 81 -13.63 4.54 0.51
C THR A 81 -12.53 4.79 -0.51
N ASP A 82 -11.37 5.34 -0.09
CA ASP A 82 -10.39 5.95 -0.98
C ASP A 82 -9.00 5.30 -0.91
N ILE A 83 -8.56 4.88 0.29
CA ILE A 83 -7.19 4.39 0.52
C ILE A 83 -7.21 2.91 0.90
N GLY A 84 -6.78 2.04 0.00
CA GLY A 84 -6.50 0.64 0.30
C GLY A 84 -5.14 0.48 0.96
N VAL A 85 -5.03 -0.40 1.97
CA VAL A 85 -3.76 -0.68 2.63
C VAL A 85 -3.48 -2.18 2.60
N VAL A 86 -2.32 -2.54 2.07
CA VAL A 86 -1.74 -3.89 2.15
C VAL A 86 -0.68 -3.87 3.24
N PHE A 87 -0.89 -4.67 4.27
CA PHE A 87 0.03 -4.80 5.41
C PHE A 87 0.99 -5.96 5.20
N GLN A 88 2.17 -5.88 5.77
CA GLN A 88 3.19 -6.91 5.73
C GLN A 88 2.66 -8.25 6.31
N ASP A 89 1.92 -8.22 7.41
CA ASP A 89 1.33 -9.40 8.06
C ASP A 89 -0.03 -9.82 7.47
N HIS A 90 -0.40 -9.28 6.31
CA HIS A 90 -1.63 -9.54 5.57
C HIS A 90 -2.93 -9.20 6.33
N ASN A 91 -2.95 -9.25 7.65
CA ASN A 91 -4.11 -8.98 8.53
C ASN A 91 -5.39 -9.72 8.06
N ILE A 92 -5.26 -11.00 7.70
CA ILE A 92 -6.37 -11.84 7.26
C ILE A 92 -7.07 -12.42 8.49
N ILE A 93 -8.40 -12.42 8.46
CA ILE A 93 -9.23 -13.00 9.50
C ILE A 93 -9.35 -14.51 9.22
N ASN A 94 -8.81 -15.35 10.10
CA ASN A 94 -8.70 -16.80 9.90
C ASN A 94 -10.06 -17.50 9.92
N GLU A 95 -11.03 -16.94 10.60
CA GLU A 95 -12.39 -17.47 10.75
C GLU A 95 -13.30 -17.15 9.55
N LEU A 96 -12.82 -16.36 8.60
CA LEU A 96 -13.53 -15.99 7.39
C LEU A 96 -12.87 -16.66 6.16
N THR A 97 -13.71 -17.03 5.20
CA THR A 97 -13.23 -17.47 3.89
C THR A 97 -12.47 -16.36 3.15
N VAL A 98 -11.74 -16.72 2.12
CA VAL A 98 -11.03 -15.78 1.22
C VAL A 98 -11.98 -14.70 0.69
N LEU A 99 -13.17 -15.10 0.20
CA LEU A 99 -14.18 -14.17 -0.30
C LEU A 99 -14.70 -13.24 0.82
N GLU A 100 -14.97 -13.78 1.99
CA GLU A 100 -15.47 -13.00 3.12
C GLU A 100 -14.45 -11.99 3.64
N ASN A 101 -13.16 -12.32 3.64
CA ASN A 101 -12.09 -11.39 3.97
C ASN A 101 -12.07 -10.15 3.05
N VAL A 102 -12.35 -10.32 1.76
CA VAL A 102 -12.40 -9.23 0.79
C VAL A 102 -13.72 -8.46 0.88
N ARG A 103 -14.83 -9.18 1.13
CA ARG A 103 -16.18 -8.62 1.19
C ARG A 103 -16.43 -7.75 2.42
N LEU A 104 -15.91 -8.16 3.58
CA LEU A 104 -16.21 -7.54 4.86
C LEU A 104 -16.07 -6.01 4.88
N PRO A 105 -14.96 -5.41 4.39
CA PRO A 105 -14.83 -3.96 4.37
C PRO A 105 -15.83 -3.27 3.41
N LEU A 106 -16.30 -3.93 2.37
CA LEU A 106 -17.28 -3.38 1.43
C LEU A 106 -18.67 -3.32 2.09
N GLU A 107 -19.06 -4.38 2.79
CA GLU A 107 -20.32 -4.43 3.55
C GLU A 107 -20.28 -3.42 4.72
N ALA A 108 -19.14 -3.32 5.42
CA ALA A 108 -18.95 -2.33 6.48
C ALA A 108 -19.04 -0.87 5.98
N ASN A 109 -18.85 -0.65 4.66
CA ASN A 109 -19.04 0.65 4.01
C ASN A 109 -20.45 0.83 3.44
N GLY A 110 -21.42 -0.03 3.79
CA GLY A 110 -22.82 0.07 3.39
C GLY A 110 -23.16 -0.51 2.00
N MET A 111 -22.19 -1.20 1.36
CA MET A 111 -22.48 -1.88 0.09
C MET A 111 -23.43 -3.06 0.33
N SER A 112 -24.43 -3.24 -0.57
CA SER A 112 -25.32 -4.41 -0.47
C SER A 112 -24.52 -5.72 -0.56
N ARG A 113 -24.96 -6.77 0.12
CA ARG A 113 -24.29 -8.07 0.12
C ARG A 113 -24.04 -8.61 -1.28
N THR A 114 -25.02 -8.50 -2.18
CA THR A 114 -24.90 -8.98 -3.56
C THR A 114 -23.83 -8.21 -4.32
N THR A 115 -23.84 -6.88 -4.25
CA THR A 115 -22.84 -6.03 -4.90
C THR A 115 -21.44 -6.28 -4.32
N ALA A 116 -21.33 -6.44 -2.99
CA ALA A 116 -20.07 -6.72 -2.31
C ALA A 116 -19.48 -8.08 -2.72
N ILE A 117 -20.31 -9.12 -2.91
CA ILE A 117 -19.86 -10.42 -3.43
C ILE A 117 -19.25 -10.24 -4.83
N THR A 118 -19.99 -9.63 -5.76
CA THR A 118 -19.52 -9.42 -7.14
C THR A 118 -18.20 -8.63 -7.17
N ALA A 119 -18.11 -7.53 -6.43
CA ALA A 119 -16.90 -6.72 -6.34
C ALA A 119 -15.71 -7.50 -5.75
N SER A 120 -15.97 -8.37 -4.76
CA SER A 120 -14.94 -9.22 -4.14
C SER A 120 -14.46 -10.31 -5.09
N GLU A 121 -15.36 -10.95 -5.84
CA GLU A 121 -15.01 -11.95 -6.86
C GLU A 121 -14.15 -11.33 -7.97
N GLN A 122 -14.51 -10.13 -8.43
CA GLN A 122 -13.71 -9.38 -9.41
C GLN A 122 -12.31 -9.05 -8.87
N ALA A 123 -12.21 -8.59 -7.61
CA ALA A 123 -10.93 -8.30 -6.99
C ALA A 123 -10.05 -9.56 -6.85
N LEU A 124 -10.63 -10.68 -6.43
CA LEU A 124 -9.94 -11.97 -6.33
C LEU A 124 -9.50 -12.49 -7.71
N ALA A 125 -10.30 -12.29 -8.74
CA ALA A 125 -9.94 -12.64 -10.12
C ALA A 125 -8.76 -11.80 -10.62
N LYS A 126 -8.75 -10.47 -10.36
CA LYS A 126 -7.63 -9.58 -10.70
C LYS A 126 -6.30 -10.06 -10.13
N VAL A 127 -6.28 -10.56 -8.90
CA VAL A 127 -5.05 -11.08 -8.28
C VAL A 127 -4.80 -12.57 -8.58
N GLY A 128 -5.60 -13.19 -9.45
CA GLY A 128 -5.40 -14.57 -9.94
C GLY A 128 -5.81 -15.67 -8.97
N ILE A 129 -6.61 -15.38 -7.92
CA ILE A 129 -7.04 -16.37 -6.91
C ILE A 129 -8.58 -16.50 -6.78
N GLY A 130 -9.32 -16.15 -7.83
CA GLY A 130 -10.79 -16.24 -7.82
C GLY A 130 -11.33 -17.64 -7.48
N HIS A 131 -10.58 -18.70 -7.85
CA HIS A 131 -10.94 -20.10 -7.56
C HIS A 131 -10.85 -20.46 -6.07
N LEU A 132 -10.18 -19.64 -5.25
CA LEU A 132 -9.99 -19.88 -3.81
C LEU A 132 -11.04 -19.22 -2.92
N GLY A 133 -12.04 -18.55 -3.49
CA GLY A 133 -13.00 -17.73 -2.74
C GLY A 133 -13.68 -18.42 -1.57
N ARG A 134 -13.89 -19.76 -1.65
CA ARG A 134 -14.54 -20.58 -0.60
C ARG A 134 -13.55 -21.20 0.39
N ARG A 135 -12.24 -21.09 0.16
CA ARG A 135 -11.20 -21.62 1.06
C ARG A 135 -11.03 -20.72 2.29
N PHE A 136 -10.58 -21.31 3.38
CA PHE A 136 -10.13 -20.59 4.55
C PHE A 136 -8.62 -20.25 4.47
N PRO A 137 -8.14 -19.23 5.17
CA PRO A 137 -6.72 -18.86 5.17
C PRO A 137 -5.76 -20.00 5.53
N ALA A 138 -6.18 -20.96 6.34
CA ALA A 138 -5.40 -22.13 6.70
C ALA A 138 -5.20 -23.13 5.54
N GLU A 139 -6.03 -23.06 4.49
CA GLU A 139 -6.03 -23.96 3.35
C GLU A 139 -5.25 -23.42 2.14
N ILE A 140 -4.64 -22.23 2.27
CA ILE A 140 -3.96 -21.53 1.18
C ILE A 140 -2.50 -21.19 1.58
N SER A 141 -1.64 -21.05 0.59
CA SER A 141 -0.22 -20.70 0.77
C SER A 141 -0.02 -19.27 1.29
N GLY A 142 1.20 -18.95 1.75
CA GLY A 142 1.58 -17.60 2.18
C GLY A 142 1.40 -16.56 1.05
N GLY A 143 1.84 -16.90 -0.16
CA GLY A 143 1.68 -16.03 -1.33
C GLY A 143 0.21 -15.80 -1.72
N GLU A 144 -0.64 -16.83 -1.59
CA GLU A 144 -2.09 -16.68 -1.82
C GLU A 144 -2.73 -15.81 -0.74
N ARG A 145 -2.33 -15.94 0.53
CA ARG A 145 -2.75 -15.01 1.61
C ARG A 145 -2.36 -13.56 1.30
N GLN A 146 -1.14 -13.33 0.78
CA GLN A 146 -0.73 -12.01 0.32
C GLN A 146 -1.68 -11.46 -0.74
N ARG A 147 -2.03 -12.27 -1.74
CA ARG A 147 -2.97 -11.88 -2.79
C ARG A 147 -4.37 -11.59 -2.25
N VAL A 148 -4.84 -12.28 -1.21
CA VAL A 148 -6.09 -11.93 -0.51
C VAL A 148 -6.02 -10.53 0.11
N GLY A 149 -4.91 -10.19 0.77
CA GLY A 149 -4.67 -8.84 1.31
C GLY A 149 -4.72 -7.75 0.24
N ILE A 150 -4.11 -8.02 -0.92
CA ILE A 150 -4.13 -7.11 -2.07
C ILE A 150 -5.56 -7.01 -2.64
N ALA A 151 -6.26 -8.13 -2.87
CA ALA A 151 -7.64 -8.12 -3.35
C ALA A 151 -8.54 -7.29 -2.43
N ARG A 152 -8.40 -7.44 -1.11
CA ARG A 152 -9.14 -6.65 -0.13
C ARG A 152 -8.82 -5.15 -0.23
N ALA A 153 -7.57 -4.81 -0.51
CA ALA A 153 -7.15 -3.42 -0.61
C ALA A 153 -7.63 -2.75 -1.91
N ILE A 154 -7.75 -3.50 -3.03
CA ILE A 154 -8.20 -2.96 -4.31
C ILE A 154 -9.71 -3.13 -4.55
N ALA A 155 -10.43 -3.85 -3.69
CA ALA A 155 -11.86 -4.05 -3.83
C ALA A 155 -12.63 -2.74 -3.65
N GLY A 156 -13.63 -2.51 -4.50
CA GLY A 156 -14.47 -1.31 -4.46
C GLY A 156 -13.90 -0.16 -5.30
N THR A 157 -14.02 1.06 -4.79
CA THR A 157 -13.73 2.31 -5.53
C THR A 157 -12.44 3.01 -5.08
N ARG A 158 -11.55 2.29 -4.38
CA ARG A 158 -10.32 2.90 -3.85
C ARG A 158 -9.39 3.33 -4.98
N THR A 159 -8.91 4.56 -4.88
CA THR A 159 -8.05 5.19 -5.90
C THR A 159 -6.58 5.26 -5.46
N VAL A 160 -6.30 5.04 -4.17
CA VAL A 160 -4.94 4.99 -3.62
C VAL A 160 -4.70 3.62 -3.01
N LEU A 161 -3.58 3.01 -3.34
CA LEU A 161 -3.10 1.77 -2.75
C LEU A 161 -1.75 2.01 -2.05
N LEU A 162 -1.70 1.73 -0.76
CA LEU A 162 -0.49 1.75 0.04
C LEU A 162 -0.07 0.31 0.32
N ALA A 163 1.10 -0.10 -0.14
CA ALA A 163 1.57 -1.48 -0.03
C ALA A 163 2.87 -1.55 0.78
N ASP A 164 2.83 -2.21 1.93
CA ASP A 164 3.97 -2.41 2.82
C ASP A 164 4.54 -3.83 2.62
N GLU A 165 5.74 -3.91 2.03
CA GLU A 165 6.49 -5.13 1.69
C GLU A 165 5.62 -6.20 1.00
N PRO A 166 4.92 -5.86 -0.09
CA PRO A 166 3.90 -6.74 -0.68
C PRO A 166 4.48 -8.00 -1.37
N SER A 167 5.79 -8.07 -1.62
CA SER A 167 6.49 -9.23 -2.19
C SER A 167 7.18 -10.10 -1.14
N GLY A 168 7.20 -9.73 0.14
CA GLY A 168 8.04 -10.34 1.17
C GLY A 168 7.82 -11.85 1.43
N ALA A 169 6.67 -12.41 1.02
CA ALA A 169 6.37 -13.84 1.14
C ALA A 169 6.32 -14.57 -0.22
N LEU A 170 6.78 -13.93 -1.30
CA LEU A 170 6.70 -14.43 -2.67
C LEU A 170 8.07 -14.86 -3.21
N ASP A 171 8.08 -15.84 -4.09
CA ASP A 171 9.23 -16.10 -4.95
C ASP A 171 9.36 -15.07 -6.07
N SER A 172 10.47 -15.08 -6.81
CA SER A 172 10.77 -14.09 -7.84
C SER A 172 9.73 -14.03 -8.97
N GLU A 173 9.13 -15.17 -9.35
CA GLU A 173 8.11 -15.21 -10.40
C GLU A 173 6.81 -14.55 -9.92
N ASN A 174 6.39 -14.86 -8.71
CA ASN A 174 5.19 -14.29 -8.11
C ASN A 174 5.40 -12.80 -7.74
N SER A 175 6.61 -12.39 -7.34
CA SER A 175 6.98 -10.99 -7.14
C SER A 175 6.86 -10.19 -8.45
N THR A 176 7.35 -10.76 -9.56
CA THR A 176 7.21 -10.14 -10.89
C THR A 176 5.74 -9.90 -11.24
N LYS A 177 4.90 -10.94 -11.13
CA LYS A 177 3.45 -10.84 -11.39
C LYS A 177 2.75 -9.83 -10.46
N LEU A 178 3.22 -9.70 -9.22
CA LEU A 178 2.71 -8.71 -8.29
C LEU A 178 3.03 -7.28 -8.74
N PHE A 179 4.28 -6.98 -9.08
CA PHE A 179 4.65 -5.63 -9.52
C PHE A 179 4.04 -5.27 -10.87
N GLU A 180 3.86 -6.23 -11.77
CA GLU A 180 3.06 -6.06 -12.99
C GLU A 180 1.62 -5.68 -12.67
N LEU A 181 0.99 -6.35 -11.72
CA LEU A 181 -0.36 -6.02 -11.26
C LEU A 181 -0.42 -4.60 -10.67
N LEU A 182 0.53 -4.24 -9.77
CA LEU A 182 0.57 -2.90 -9.19
C LEU A 182 0.74 -1.81 -10.26
N HIS A 183 1.59 -2.05 -11.26
CA HIS A 183 1.74 -1.15 -12.40
C HIS A 183 0.46 -1.09 -13.25
N GLN A 184 -0.18 -2.22 -13.54
CA GLN A 184 -1.46 -2.26 -14.26
C GLN A 184 -2.53 -1.44 -13.55
N LEU A 185 -2.64 -1.51 -12.21
CA LEU A 185 -3.58 -0.71 -11.44
C LEU A 185 -3.36 0.79 -11.66
N THR A 186 -2.12 1.25 -11.87
CA THR A 186 -1.87 2.66 -12.18
C THR A 186 -2.34 3.05 -13.58
N GLN A 187 -2.26 2.15 -14.54
CA GLN A 187 -2.80 2.38 -15.88
C GLN A 187 -4.35 2.44 -15.88
N GLU A 188 -4.98 1.83 -14.87
CA GLU A 188 -6.42 1.91 -14.62
C GLU A 188 -6.82 3.15 -13.79
N GLY A 189 -5.85 4.02 -13.44
CA GLY A 189 -6.07 5.29 -12.75
C GLY A 189 -5.81 5.25 -11.23
N SER A 190 -5.41 4.12 -10.66
CA SER A 190 -5.02 4.06 -9.25
C SER A 190 -3.66 4.69 -9.01
N THR A 191 -3.46 5.28 -7.84
CA THR A 191 -2.15 5.74 -7.37
C THR A 191 -1.59 4.71 -6.41
N VAL A 192 -0.37 4.25 -6.62
CA VAL A 192 0.23 3.19 -5.80
C VAL A 192 1.51 3.71 -5.12
N LEU A 193 1.56 3.62 -3.80
CA LEU A 193 2.78 3.78 -3.01
C LEU A 193 3.20 2.41 -2.47
N CYS A 194 4.35 1.94 -2.90
CA CYS A 194 4.91 0.67 -2.49
C CYS A 194 6.18 0.90 -1.68
N VAL A 195 6.27 0.34 -0.48
CA VAL A 195 7.55 0.27 0.22
C VAL A 195 8.04 -1.16 0.19
N THR A 196 9.29 -1.36 -0.21
CA THR A 196 9.87 -2.69 -0.36
C THR A 196 11.39 -2.65 -0.33
N HIS A 197 12.01 -3.79 -0.11
CA HIS A 197 13.44 -4.01 -0.35
C HIS A 197 13.69 -4.86 -1.63
N ASP A 198 12.61 -5.28 -2.34
CA ASP A 198 12.71 -6.10 -3.55
C ASP A 198 13.07 -5.23 -4.76
N PRO A 199 14.28 -5.40 -5.36
CA PRO A 199 14.72 -4.57 -6.48
C PRO A 199 13.89 -4.74 -7.75
N LEU A 200 13.10 -5.83 -7.89
CA LEU A 200 12.20 -6.02 -9.02
C LEU A 200 11.17 -4.89 -9.17
N ALA A 201 10.78 -4.25 -8.05
CA ALA A 201 9.83 -3.14 -8.07
C ALA A 201 10.30 -1.96 -8.93
N ILE A 202 11.62 -1.72 -9.04
CA ILE A 202 12.20 -0.60 -9.78
C ILE A 202 11.76 -0.60 -11.25
N LYS A 203 11.73 -1.78 -11.87
CA LYS A 203 11.36 -1.94 -13.29
C LYS A 203 9.96 -1.43 -13.61
N TYR A 204 9.07 -1.44 -12.63
CA TYR A 204 7.66 -1.11 -12.78
C TYR A 204 7.31 0.28 -12.23
N SER A 205 8.26 0.95 -11.57
CA SER A 205 8.04 2.21 -10.85
C SER A 205 8.18 3.42 -11.76
N ASP A 206 7.28 4.37 -11.63
CA ASP A 206 7.37 5.70 -12.26
C ASP A 206 8.27 6.64 -11.45
N GLN A 207 8.29 6.48 -10.12
CA GLN A 207 9.16 7.21 -9.21
C GLN A 207 9.82 6.26 -8.22
N VAL A 208 11.07 6.49 -7.93
CA VAL A 208 11.87 5.70 -6.99
C VAL A 208 12.49 6.60 -5.94
N PHE A 209 12.35 6.20 -4.69
CA PHE A 209 12.93 6.89 -3.54
C PHE A 209 13.75 5.93 -2.69
N SER A 210 14.75 6.44 -2.02
CA SER A 210 15.43 5.77 -0.92
C SER A 210 14.99 6.35 0.42
N MET A 211 14.89 5.50 1.44
CA MET A 211 14.63 5.91 2.80
C MET A 211 15.71 5.39 3.73
N ASP A 212 16.39 6.30 4.42
CA ASP A 212 17.42 5.96 5.40
C ASP A 212 17.29 6.85 6.64
N ALA A 213 17.26 6.23 7.83
CA ALA A 213 17.13 6.92 9.12
C ALA A 213 16.07 8.04 9.16
N GLY A 214 14.90 7.78 8.55
CA GLY A 214 13.77 8.72 8.48
C GLY A 214 13.90 9.82 7.42
N ILE A 215 14.93 9.79 6.58
CA ILE A 215 15.15 10.72 5.47
C ILE A 215 14.69 10.05 4.18
N LEU A 216 13.82 10.72 3.43
CA LEU A 216 13.37 10.30 2.10
C LEU A 216 14.14 11.08 1.04
N SER A 217 14.76 10.39 0.07
CA SER A 217 15.51 11.00 -1.03
C SER A 217 15.08 10.39 -2.37
N PRO A 218 14.85 11.19 -3.42
CA PRO A 218 14.57 10.67 -4.75
C PRO A 218 15.81 9.97 -5.31
N ILE A 219 15.60 8.88 -6.06
CA ILE A 219 16.65 8.20 -6.81
C ILE A 219 16.46 8.52 -8.28
N SER A 220 17.49 9.07 -8.94
CA SER A 220 17.45 9.34 -10.37
C SER A 220 17.51 8.03 -11.16
N HIS A 221 16.88 7.98 -12.35
CA HIS A 221 16.97 6.83 -13.23
C HIS A 221 18.42 6.47 -13.61
N HIS A 222 19.35 7.44 -13.54
CA HIS A 222 20.77 7.21 -13.81
C HIS A 222 21.47 6.47 -12.67
N ASP A 223 21.03 6.67 -11.43
CA ASP A 223 21.61 6.06 -10.22
C ASP A 223 21.03 4.68 -9.90
N ILE A 224 19.98 4.28 -10.61
CA ILE A 224 19.30 2.99 -10.39
C ILE A 224 20.26 1.81 -10.59
N SER A 225 21.16 1.88 -11.59
CA SER A 225 22.18 0.83 -11.84
C SER A 225 23.17 0.68 -10.68
N GLN A 226 23.53 1.75 -9.99
CA GLN A 226 24.39 1.71 -8.80
C GLN A 226 23.60 1.30 -7.54
N THR A 227 22.31 1.59 -7.50
CA THR A 227 21.42 1.25 -6.39
C THR A 227 21.18 -0.27 -6.31
N TYR A 228 21.21 -1.01 -7.44
CA TYR A 228 21.16 -2.48 -7.44
C TYR A 228 22.30 -3.11 -6.63
N ASP A 229 23.50 -2.53 -6.65
CA ASP A 229 24.66 -3.03 -5.89
C ASP A 229 24.55 -2.69 -4.39
N PHE A 230 23.78 -1.67 -4.02
CA PHE A 230 23.59 -1.23 -2.64
C PHE A 230 22.46 -2.02 -1.91
N LEU A 231 21.56 -2.64 -2.69
CA LEU A 231 20.42 -3.41 -2.17
C LEU A 231 20.73 -4.92 -2.06
N ARG A 232 21.90 -5.38 -2.48
CA ARG A 232 22.45 -6.71 -2.25
C ARG A 232 23.26 -6.76 -0.94
#